data_e2f6e40654570244335605186363e1db
#
_entry.id   e2f6e40654570244335605186363e1db
#
_cell.length_a   1.000
_cell.length_b   1.000
_cell.length_c   1.000
_cell.angle_alpha   90.00
_cell.angle_beta   90.00
_cell.angle_gamma   90.00
#
_symmetry.space_group_name_H-M   'P 1'
#
loop_
_entity.id
_entity.type
_entity.pdbx_description
1 polymer ?
#
loop_
_entity_poly.entity_id
_entity_poly.type
_entity_poly.pdbx_seq_one_letter_code
_entity_poly.pdbx_strand_id
1 'polypeptide(L)'
;MVDMKGAAMRQKTITADKKYLLIPVGNVKGWTIPAESIQYLSIYQNGSLVEEYEVCLDASPRCWSCLYLERYAGETLELRLEGGDESLIELLEVSDTLKDADTLYREPMRPLAHITPMHGFMNDPNGLFYLNGKYHCFAQLNPYGLGVGNTHWMHMVSSDLMHWQELPYALLPDETGRMYSGCGAVDLQNTSGLGKDGIPPVFLFYTPAGSKSRWSRGKYFEIAAAVSTDGGMHFEKYAQNPIVQHIAYMNRDPKVVWDDQNQNWVMVIFLDNDRYMFLYSDNLLHWEQGETIRIRGSAECPDLFNLPIDNDMTQKKWVLWGSTDNYMIGHFEGRHFVPETDVIEGPTHRIDSAYSLEARSTGGYAAQTFANLPNGRVIQISWIRTVVSQGPFSSCLSIPNELRLVSTEQGPRITIKPVAEVKDLRECSYSFVGRGLEEFERIPREYLGEAMDMTFKFSIKPDKLIAFSVRGVLIVYDPKIERLLLPVGAYKLALKDDMFELRVVTDRCSVELYADDGKFNLTLATIPDPTNISILPVLLDPGVGIDFEVHKLKSMWE
;
A
#
# COMPACT_ATOMS: atom_id res chain seq x y z
N MET A 1 8.59 35.53 18.20
CA MET A 1 7.67 35.33 19.33
C MET A 1 6.33 35.88 18.88
N VAL A 2 5.45 35.03 18.37
CA VAL A 2 4.05 35.37 18.06
C VAL A 2 3.27 35.00 19.30
N ASP A 3 2.61 36.00 19.87
CA ASP A 3 1.79 35.95 21.07
C ASP A 3 0.62 34.99 20.88
N MET A 4 0.67 33.81 21.49
CA MET A 4 -0.47 32.90 21.56
C MET A 4 -1.46 33.48 22.59
N LYS A 5 -2.33 34.36 22.14
CA LYS A 5 -3.51 34.78 22.92
C LYS A 5 -4.37 33.53 23.15
N GLY A 6 -4.63 33.23 24.43
CA GLY A 6 -5.29 32.04 24.93
C GLY A 6 -6.58 31.67 24.17
N ALA A 7 -6.49 30.69 23.33
CA ALA A 7 -7.64 29.91 22.93
C ALA A 7 -8.13 29.17 24.18
N ALA A 8 -9.41 29.27 24.50
CA ALA A 8 -9.98 28.58 25.65
C ALA A 8 -10.05 27.08 25.31
N MET A 9 -9.27 26.26 26.00
CA MET A 9 -9.31 24.81 25.88
C MET A 9 -10.65 24.30 26.39
N ARG A 10 -11.41 23.61 25.55
CA ARG A 10 -12.63 22.92 25.98
C ARG A 10 -12.33 21.48 26.37
N GLN A 11 -13.05 21.00 27.37
CA GLN A 11 -12.93 19.66 27.90
C GLN A 11 -14.28 18.96 27.98
N LYS A 12 -14.27 17.64 27.82
CA LYS A 12 -15.43 16.76 27.94
C LYS A 12 -15.01 15.49 28.65
N THR A 13 -15.82 15.05 29.63
CA THR A 13 -15.58 13.78 30.31
C THR A 13 -16.48 12.71 29.70
N ILE A 14 -15.91 11.53 29.44
CA ILE A 14 -16.63 10.36 28.96
C ILE A 14 -16.30 9.16 29.83
N THR A 15 -17.19 8.17 29.84
CA THR A 15 -16.90 6.83 30.38
C THR A 15 -16.71 5.87 29.20
N ALA A 16 -15.64 5.09 29.21
CA ALA A 16 -15.35 4.09 28.16
C ALA A 16 -16.18 2.81 28.38
N ASP A 17 -17.50 2.93 28.38
CA ASP A 17 -18.48 1.86 28.55
C ASP A 17 -19.05 1.33 27.22
N LYS A 18 -18.54 1.87 26.09
CA LYS A 18 -18.88 1.53 24.71
C LYS A 18 -17.63 1.19 23.91
N LYS A 19 -17.83 0.59 22.73
CA LYS A 19 -16.72 0.16 21.86
C LYS A 19 -15.92 1.30 21.27
N TYR A 20 -16.59 2.41 20.91
CA TYR A 20 -16.02 3.47 20.10
C TYR A 20 -16.23 4.84 20.72
N LEU A 21 -15.23 5.71 20.55
CA LEU A 21 -15.42 7.15 20.53
C LEU A 21 -15.54 7.57 19.07
N LEU A 22 -16.70 8.09 18.68
CA LEU A 22 -16.96 8.54 17.31
C LEU A 22 -16.42 9.95 17.09
N ILE A 23 -15.74 10.14 15.96
CA ILE A 23 -15.01 11.37 15.61
C ILE A 23 -15.54 11.88 14.27
N PRO A 24 -16.19 13.07 14.22
CA PRO A 24 -16.71 13.67 13.00
C PRO A 24 -15.57 14.29 12.18
N VAL A 25 -15.17 13.65 11.10
CA VAL A 25 -14.05 14.08 10.24
C VAL A 25 -14.54 14.97 9.12
N GLY A 26 -13.97 16.17 9.01
CA GLY A 26 -14.28 17.16 7.98
C GLY A 26 -13.69 16.84 6.61
N ASN A 27 -14.14 17.58 5.62
CA ASN A 27 -13.67 17.47 4.23
C ASN A 27 -12.44 18.35 4.01
N VAL A 28 -11.26 17.80 4.21
CA VAL A 28 -10.00 18.49 3.86
C VAL A 28 -9.62 18.10 2.44
N LYS A 29 -9.39 19.08 1.57
CA LYS A 29 -8.98 18.84 0.19
C LYS A 29 -7.45 18.78 0.08
N GLY A 30 -6.96 17.75 -0.64
CA GLY A 30 -5.55 17.62 -0.99
C GLY A 30 -4.75 16.66 -0.09
N TRP A 31 -3.46 16.50 -0.38
CA TRP A 31 -2.55 15.64 0.37
C TRP A 31 -2.22 16.20 1.76
N THR A 32 -1.93 17.49 1.80
CA THR A 32 -1.53 18.15 3.03
C THR A 32 -2.76 18.75 3.68
N ILE A 33 -2.99 18.37 4.93
CA ILE A 33 -4.00 19.01 5.77
C ILE A 33 -3.51 20.43 6.08
N PRO A 34 -4.26 21.49 5.74
CA PRO A 34 -3.89 22.85 6.14
C PRO A 34 -3.74 22.96 7.65
N ALA A 35 -2.70 23.62 8.13
CA ALA A 35 -2.39 23.69 9.56
C ALA A 35 -3.54 24.32 10.37
N GLU A 36 -4.28 25.26 9.79
CA GLU A 36 -5.46 25.89 10.37
C GLU A 36 -6.67 24.95 10.53
N SER A 37 -6.68 23.83 9.81
CA SER A 37 -7.73 22.80 9.89
C SER A 37 -7.41 21.69 10.90
N ILE A 38 -6.21 21.72 11.49
CA ILE A 38 -5.79 20.71 12.46
C ILE A 38 -6.17 21.19 13.86
N GLN A 39 -6.92 20.35 14.56
CA GLN A 39 -7.15 20.46 15.99
C GLN A 39 -6.37 19.34 16.69
N TYR A 40 -6.11 19.54 17.99
CA TYR A 40 -5.43 18.54 18.82
C TYR A 40 -6.40 17.98 19.84
N LEU A 41 -6.73 16.69 19.69
CA LEU A 41 -7.53 15.94 20.64
C LEU A 41 -6.60 15.20 21.60
N SER A 42 -6.53 15.63 22.85
CA SER A 42 -5.76 15.01 23.91
C SER A 42 -6.67 14.22 24.83
N ILE A 43 -6.27 13.00 25.18
CA ILE A 43 -7.00 12.08 26.08
C ILE A 43 -6.20 11.92 27.35
N TYR A 44 -6.86 12.18 28.47
CA TYR A 44 -6.26 12.04 29.80
C TYR A 44 -6.99 10.95 30.59
N GLN A 45 -6.20 10.15 31.30
CA GLN A 45 -6.67 9.16 32.27
C GLN A 45 -6.01 9.46 33.61
N ASN A 46 -6.80 9.62 34.66
CA ASN A 46 -6.33 9.95 36.02
C ASN A 46 -5.39 11.18 36.04
N GLY A 47 -5.66 12.19 35.21
CA GLY A 47 -4.88 13.40 35.09
C GLY A 47 -3.59 13.30 34.27
N SER A 48 -3.23 12.11 33.77
CA SER A 48 -2.08 11.88 32.90
C SER A 48 -2.50 11.83 31.45
N LEU A 49 -1.75 12.50 30.54
CA LEU A 49 -1.92 12.40 29.10
C LEU A 49 -1.58 10.98 28.67
N VAL A 50 -2.53 10.29 28.03
CA VAL A 50 -2.35 8.93 27.52
C VAL A 50 -2.35 8.86 26.01
N GLU A 51 -3.01 9.80 25.32
CA GLU A 51 -3.02 9.91 23.86
C GLU A 51 -3.19 11.34 23.41
N GLU A 52 -2.59 11.68 22.27
CA GLU A 52 -2.81 12.94 21.58
C GLU A 52 -2.88 12.72 20.06
N TYR A 53 -3.94 13.23 19.44
CA TYR A 53 -4.21 13.07 18.03
C TYR A 53 -4.40 14.41 17.32
N GLU A 54 -3.90 14.49 16.10
CA GLU A 54 -4.25 15.54 15.16
C GLU A 54 -5.56 15.15 14.48
N VAL A 55 -6.60 15.93 14.64
CA VAL A 55 -7.94 15.68 14.12
C VAL A 55 -8.41 16.82 13.24
N CYS A 56 -9.29 16.53 12.29
CA CYS A 56 -9.94 17.52 11.44
C CYS A 56 -11.45 17.46 11.69
N LEU A 57 -11.90 17.99 12.83
CA LEU A 57 -13.32 17.96 13.19
C LEU A 57 -14.13 18.97 12.37
N ASP A 58 -15.36 18.58 12.04
CA ASP A 58 -16.32 19.45 11.34
C ASP A 58 -17.75 19.18 11.82
N ALA A 59 -18.56 20.24 11.91
CA ALA A 59 -19.98 20.14 12.26
C ALA A 59 -20.83 19.47 11.14
N SER A 60 -20.33 19.51 9.91
CA SER A 60 -20.88 18.81 8.75
C SER A 60 -19.89 17.77 8.25
N PRO A 61 -19.68 16.69 9.00
CA PRO A 61 -18.57 15.78 8.73
C PRO A 61 -18.70 15.07 7.40
N ARG A 62 -17.54 14.81 6.79
CA ARG A 62 -17.43 13.97 5.59
C ARG A 62 -17.69 12.51 5.92
N CYS A 63 -17.17 12.06 7.06
CA CYS A 63 -17.38 10.73 7.61
C CYS A 63 -17.28 10.76 9.12
N TRP A 64 -17.68 9.67 9.74
CA TRP A 64 -17.53 9.44 11.17
C TRP A 64 -16.49 8.35 11.39
N SER A 65 -15.28 8.75 11.75
CA SER A 65 -14.24 7.82 12.17
C SER A 65 -14.42 7.40 13.62
N CYS A 66 -13.57 6.49 14.10
CA CYS A 66 -13.65 6.02 15.46
C CYS A 66 -12.29 5.80 16.11
N LEU A 67 -12.25 5.95 17.44
CA LEU A 67 -11.21 5.47 18.31
C LEU A 67 -11.76 4.26 19.07
N TYR A 68 -11.00 3.16 19.10
CA TYR A 68 -11.36 1.95 19.86
C TYR A 68 -11.13 2.16 21.35
N LEU A 69 -12.17 2.01 22.17
CA LEU A 69 -12.13 2.26 23.61
C LEU A 69 -11.86 1.02 24.46
N GLU A 70 -11.74 -0.16 23.85
CA GLU A 70 -11.61 -1.44 24.55
C GLU A 70 -10.47 -1.44 25.59
N ARG A 71 -9.33 -0.81 25.26
CA ARG A 71 -8.17 -0.67 26.16
C ARG A 71 -8.45 0.19 27.40
N TYR A 72 -9.53 0.97 27.39
CA TYR A 72 -9.97 1.83 28.49
C TYR A 72 -11.28 1.33 29.12
N ALA A 73 -11.70 0.09 28.87
CA ALA A 73 -13.00 -0.42 29.26
C ALA A 73 -13.34 -0.14 30.74
N GLY A 74 -14.44 0.60 30.98
CA GLY A 74 -14.91 0.98 32.30
C GLY A 74 -14.23 2.22 32.91
N GLU A 75 -13.20 2.78 32.28
CA GLU A 75 -12.46 3.93 32.79
C GLU A 75 -13.15 5.25 32.43
N THR A 76 -12.87 6.27 33.25
CA THR A 76 -13.27 7.65 32.97
C THR A 76 -12.12 8.38 32.28
N LEU A 77 -12.41 8.94 31.11
CA LEU A 77 -11.45 9.70 30.30
C LEU A 77 -11.86 11.18 30.21
N GLU A 78 -10.88 12.07 30.33
CA GLU A 78 -11.05 13.47 30.05
C GLU A 78 -10.50 13.79 28.65
N LEU A 79 -11.36 14.28 27.77
CA LEU A 79 -11.02 14.72 26.43
C LEU A 79 -10.78 16.22 26.46
N ARG A 80 -9.70 16.70 25.82
CA ARG A 80 -9.41 18.12 25.62
C ARG A 80 -9.20 18.39 24.15
N LEU A 81 -9.82 19.45 23.66
CA LEU A 81 -9.70 19.90 22.27
C LEU A 81 -9.06 21.30 22.24
N GLU A 82 -8.01 21.43 21.46
CA GLU A 82 -7.31 22.68 21.21
C GLU A 82 -7.27 23.00 19.72
N GLY A 83 -7.46 24.28 19.38
CA GLY A 83 -7.38 24.81 18.02
C GLY A 83 -8.70 24.75 17.25
N GLY A 84 -8.88 25.69 16.32
CA GLY A 84 -10.11 25.82 15.54
C GLY A 84 -11.35 26.12 16.39
N ASP A 85 -12.47 25.50 16.03
CA ASP A 85 -13.71 25.59 16.80
C ASP A 85 -13.74 24.50 17.88
N GLU A 86 -13.35 24.86 19.09
CA GLU A 86 -13.30 23.93 20.22
C GLU A 86 -14.68 23.44 20.67
N SER A 87 -15.77 24.07 20.22
CA SER A 87 -17.13 23.62 20.50
C SER A 87 -17.45 22.27 19.86
N LEU A 88 -16.66 21.88 18.84
CA LEU A 88 -16.80 20.60 18.15
C LEU A 88 -16.51 19.40 19.05
N ILE A 89 -15.89 19.57 20.21
CA ILE A 89 -15.71 18.51 21.20
C ILE A 89 -17.07 17.91 21.66
N GLU A 90 -18.15 18.70 21.62
CA GLU A 90 -19.48 18.24 22.00
C GLU A 90 -20.05 17.20 21.01
N LEU A 91 -19.56 17.19 19.78
CA LEU A 91 -19.95 16.20 18.77
C LEU A 91 -19.33 14.82 18.98
N LEU A 92 -18.22 14.74 19.75
CA LEU A 92 -17.61 13.45 20.11
C LEU A 92 -18.59 12.66 20.97
N GLU A 93 -18.87 11.42 20.60
CA GLU A 93 -19.82 10.58 21.36
C GLU A 93 -19.31 9.13 21.49
N VAL A 94 -19.65 8.46 22.57
CA VAL A 94 -19.37 7.03 22.75
C VAL A 94 -20.51 6.19 22.16
N SER A 95 -20.18 5.08 21.48
CA SER A 95 -21.16 4.22 20.80
C SER A 95 -20.67 2.78 20.70
N ASP A 96 -21.60 1.83 20.62
CA ASP A 96 -21.31 0.43 20.30
C ASP A 96 -21.32 0.18 18.79
N THR A 97 -21.83 1.12 17.99
CA THR A 97 -21.97 1.03 16.53
C THR A 97 -21.39 2.24 15.85
N LEU A 98 -20.84 2.02 14.66
CA LEU A 98 -20.42 3.12 13.78
C LEU A 98 -21.65 3.80 13.16
N LYS A 99 -21.61 5.10 12.89
CA LYS A 99 -22.76 5.85 12.34
C LYS A 99 -23.14 5.44 10.93
N ASP A 100 -22.17 4.98 10.16
CA ASP A 100 -22.32 4.57 8.77
C ASP A 100 -22.18 3.05 8.56
N ALA A 101 -22.36 2.26 9.62
CA ALA A 101 -22.19 0.81 9.62
C ALA A 101 -22.94 0.09 8.47
N ASP A 102 -24.15 0.56 8.13
CA ASP A 102 -24.97 -0.04 7.09
C ASP A 102 -24.48 0.25 5.66
N THR A 103 -23.60 1.25 5.48
CA THR A 103 -23.10 1.70 4.18
C THR A 103 -21.61 1.49 4.00
N LEU A 104 -20.88 1.14 5.07
CA LEU A 104 -19.45 0.86 5.02
C LEU A 104 -19.12 -0.20 3.98
N TYR A 105 -18.04 0.07 3.21
CA TYR A 105 -17.58 -0.74 2.09
C TYR A 105 -18.57 -0.90 0.92
N ARG A 106 -19.69 -0.15 0.94
CA ARG A 106 -20.71 -0.13 -0.12
C ARG A 106 -20.87 1.26 -0.75
N GLU A 107 -20.03 2.20 -0.40
CA GLU A 107 -20.08 3.56 -0.93
C GLU A 107 -19.85 3.55 -2.45
N PRO A 108 -20.53 4.41 -3.20
CA PRO A 108 -20.45 4.41 -4.67
C PRO A 108 -19.05 4.54 -5.24
N MET A 109 -18.13 5.17 -4.50
CA MET A 109 -16.73 5.36 -4.92
C MET A 109 -15.77 4.30 -4.35
N ARG A 110 -16.26 3.34 -3.55
CA ARG A 110 -15.43 2.28 -2.97
C ARG A 110 -14.93 1.36 -4.09
N PRO A 111 -13.62 1.17 -4.26
CA PRO A 111 -13.09 0.18 -5.18
C PRO A 111 -13.64 -1.21 -4.89
N LEU A 112 -13.88 -1.98 -5.95
CA LEU A 112 -14.45 -3.31 -5.87
C LEU A 112 -13.38 -4.40 -5.69
N ALA A 113 -12.14 -4.14 -6.13
CA ALA A 113 -11.05 -5.10 -6.16
C ALA A 113 -9.74 -4.59 -5.53
N HIS A 114 -9.77 -3.43 -4.87
CA HIS A 114 -8.59 -2.82 -4.24
C HIS A 114 -8.83 -2.56 -2.76
N ILE A 115 -7.81 -2.83 -1.94
CA ILE A 115 -7.86 -2.59 -0.49
C ILE A 115 -7.94 -1.09 -0.23
N THR A 116 -8.89 -0.71 0.61
CA THR A 116 -9.08 0.66 1.13
C THR A 116 -9.40 0.60 2.61
N PRO A 117 -9.08 1.64 3.39
CA PRO A 117 -9.46 1.68 4.79
C PRO A 117 -10.97 1.94 4.93
N MET A 118 -11.52 1.62 6.08
CA MET A 118 -12.89 1.99 6.46
C MET A 118 -13.11 3.49 6.32
N HIS A 119 -12.24 4.27 6.95
CA HIS A 119 -12.22 5.73 6.92
C HIS A 119 -10.79 6.26 6.85
N GLY A 120 -10.64 7.54 6.47
CA GLY A 120 -9.39 8.25 6.56
C GLY A 120 -8.50 8.16 5.32
N PHE A 121 -7.25 8.57 5.49
CA PHE A 121 -6.25 8.59 4.42
C PHE A 121 -5.24 7.46 4.62
N MET A 122 -5.13 6.59 3.62
CA MET A 122 -4.16 5.49 3.61
C MET A 122 -3.01 5.78 2.66
N ASN A 123 -1.79 5.32 3.02
CA ASN A 123 -0.64 5.34 2.13
C ASN A 123 0.13 4.00 2.16
N ASP A 124 1.41 3.99 2.46
CA ASP A 124 2.32 2.87 2.25
C ASP A 124 1.82 1.55 2.84
N PRO A 125 1.82 0.44 2.07
CA PRO A 125 1.61 -0.90 2.62
C PRO A 125 2.76 -1.25 3.57
N ASN A 126 2.44 -1.91 4.67
CA ASN A 126 3.37 -2.26 5.73
C ASN A 126 3.06 -3.65 6.28
N GLY A 127 4.01 -4.22 7.00
CA GLY A 127 3.75 -5.37 7.86
C GLY A 127 3.25 -6.63 7.16
N LEU A 128 3.45 -6.78 5.85
CA LEU A 128 2.88 -7.86 5.06
C LEU A 128 3.47 -9.22 5.45
N PHE A 129 2.62 -10.16 5.90
CA PHE A 129 3.04 -11.54 6.17
C PHE A 129 1.90 -12.55 6.02
N TYR A 130 2.28 -13.83 5.91
CA TYR A 130 1.36 -14.96 5.92
C TYR A 130 1.63 -15.84 7.12
N LEU A 131 0.58 -16.21 7.86
CA LEU A 131 0.67 -17.13 8.97
C LEU A 131 -0.67 -17.84 9.22
N ASN A 132 -0.63 -19.14 9.51
CA ASN A 132 -1.81 -19.94 9.89
C ASN A 132 -2.98 -19.86 8.89
N GLY A 133 -2.69 -19.83 7.59
CA GLY A 133 -3.72 -19.75 6.54
C GLY A 133 -4.27 -18.35 6.29
N LYS A 134 -3.69 -17.31 6.90
CA LYS A 134 -4.11 -15.91 6.74
C LYS A 134 -2.99 -15.05 6.19
N TYR A 135 -3.36 -14.19 5.25
CA TYR A 135 -2.57 -13.04 4.81
C TYR A 135 -2.90 -11.87 5.73
N HIS A 136 -1.88 -11.22 6.26
CA HIS A 136 -1.99 -10.00 7.03
C HIS A 136 -1.40 -8.84 6.23
N CYS A 137 -2.15 -7.77 6.11
CA CYS A 137 -1.75 -6.55 5.42
C CYS A 137 -2.00 -5.37 6.34
N PHE A 138 -0.98 -4.54 6.51
CA PHE A 138 -1.07 -3.28 7.22
C PHE A 138 -0.79 -2.15 6.24
N ALA A 139 -1.18 -0.95 6.60
CA ALA A 139 -0.81 0.25 5.86
C ALA A 139 -0.79 1.46 6.80
N GLN A 140 -0.01 2.46 6.45
CA GLN A 140 -0.10 3.75 7.12
C GLN A 140 -1.52 4.32 6.94
N LEU A 141 -2.10 4.81 8.03
CA LEU A 141 -3.44 5.37 8.06
C LEU A 141 -3.49 6.64 8.89
N ASN A 142 -4.07 7.70 8.37
CA ASN A 142 -4.60 8.79 9.16
C ASN A 142 -6.13 8.61 9.31
N PRO A 143 -6.62 8.07 10.42
CA PRO A 143 -8.06 7.79 10.57
C PRO A 143 -8.89 9.06 10.82
N TYR A 144 -8.27 10.17 11.24
CA TYR A 144 -8.95 11.36 11.69
C TYR A 144 -8.78 12.56 10.74
N GLY A 145 -8.44 12.27 9.49
CA GLY A 145 -8.31 13.23 8.40
C GLY A 145 -8.19 12.54 7.04
N LEU A 146 -8.54 13.24 5.94
CA LEU A 146 -8.47 12.71 4.58
C LEU A 146 -7.19 13.12 3.83
N GLY A 147 -6.14 13.46 4.57
CA GLY A 147 -4.81 13.79 4.06
C GLY A 147 -3.70 13.21 4.93
N VAL A 148 -2.45 13.39 4.50
CA VAL A 148 -1.27 12.88 5.20
C VAL A 148 -1.17 13.49 6.59
N GLY A 149 -0.98 12.68 7.61
CA GLY A 149 -0.80 13.10 9.00
C GLY A 149 -1.14 11.98 9.97
N ASN A 150 -0.93 12.21 11.26
CA ASN A 150 -1.41 11.41 12.39
C ASN A 150 -1.34 9.88 12.18
N THR A 151 -0.21 9.41 11.68
CA THR A 151 -0.08 8.08 11.09
C THR A 151 -0.18 6.96 12.12
N HIS A 152 -1.18 6.11 11.93
CA HIS A 152 -1.41 4.81 12.57
C HIS A 152 -0.99 3.69 11.59
N TRP A 153 -1.08 2.44 12.01
CA TRP A 153 -1.14 1.30 11.10
C TRP A 153 -2.52 0.64 11.18
N MET A 154 -3.24 0.66 10.06
CA MET A 154 -4.42 -0.19 9.89
C MET A 154 -4.00 -1.65 9.80
N HIS A 155 -4.95 -2.58 10.02
CA HIS A 155 -4.73 -4.01 9.93
C HIS A 155 -5.86 -4.67 9.15
N MET A 156 -5.50 -5.40 8.10
CA MET A 156 -6.41 -6.18 7.27
C MET A 156 -5.98 -7.63 7.26
N VAL A 157 -6.95 -8.55 7.21
CA VAL A 157 -6.71 -10.00 7.10
C VAL A 157 -7.52 -10.59 5.96
N SER A 158 -6.93 -11.60 5.29
CA SER A 158 -7.57 -12.34 4.21
C SER A 158 -7.15 -13.82 4.25
N SER A 159 -8.01 -14.72 3.80
CA SER A 159 -7.66 -16.13 3.57
C SER A 159 -7.25 -16.42 2.13
N ASP A 160 -7.50 -15.50 1.19
CA ASP A 160 -7.38 -15.72 -0.25
C ASP A 160 -6.79 -14.56 -1.05
N LEU A 161 -6.26 -13.51 -0.40
CA LEU A 161 -5.74 -12.28 -1.00
C LEU A 161 -6.79 -11.37 -1.65
N MET A 162 -8.01 -11.83 -1.83
CA MET A 162 -9.05 -11.09 -2.55
C MET A 162 -10.14 -10.55 -1.63
N HIS A 163 -10.55 -11.31 -0.61
CA HIS A 163 -11.57 -10.87 0.34
C HIS A 163 -10.88 -10.46 1.66
N TRP A 164 -10.99 -9.19 2.02
CA TRP A 164 -10.30 -8.60 3.16
C TRP A 164 -11.27 -8.13 4.25
N GLN A 165 -10.85 -8.32 5.48
CA GLN A 165 -11.54 -7.85 6.67
C GLN A 165 -10.65 -6.90 7.44
N GLU A 166 -11.13 -5.69 7.77
CA GLU A 166 -10.44 -4.74 8.63
C GLU A 166 -10.58 -5.14 10.11
N LEU A 167 -9.46 -5.10 10.82
CA LEU A 167 -9.34 -5.30 12.25
C LEU A 167 -9.04 -3.96 12.95
N PRO A 168 -9.08 -3.89 14.30
CA PRO A 168 -8.60 -2.71 15.01
C PRO A 168 -7.17 -2.33 14.62
N TYR A 169 -6.84 -1.04 14.74
CA TYR A 169 -5.52 -0.52 14.38
C TYR A 169 -4.42 -1.25 15.17
N ALA A 170 -3.40 -1.73 14.46
CA ALA A 170 -2.31 -2.48 15.07
C ALA A 170 -1.31 -1.58 15.82
N LEU A 171 -1.03 -0.39 15.26
CA LEU A 171 -0.11 0.57 15.87
C LEU A 171 -0.76 1.96 15.91
N LEU A 172 -0.61 2.61 17.06
CA LEU A 172 -1.09 3.97 17.29
C LEU A 172 0.11 4.88 17.58
N PRO A 173 0.07 6.15 17.13
CA PRO A 173 1.08 7.14 17.49
C PRO A 173 1.13 7.35 19.01
N ASP A 174 2.31 7.68 19.51
CA ASP A 174 2.58 7.98 20.91
C ASP A 174 3.60 9.11 21.05
N GLU A 175 4.16 9.29 22.25
CA GLU A 175 5.20 10.28 22.53
C GLU A 175 6.52 10.05 21.78
N THR A 176 6.72 8.88 21.16
CA THR A 176 7.91 8.60 20.33
C THR A 176 7.72 9.09 18.90
N GLY A 177 6.48 9.18 18.40
CA GLY A 177 6.19 9.72 17.08
C GLY A 177 4.97 9.13 16.40
N ARG A 178 4.77 9.54 15.15
CA ARG A 178 3.83 8.92 14.23
C ARG A 178 4.40 7.58 13.75
N MET A 179 3.54 6.61 13.46
CA MET A 179 3.95 5.27 13.05
C MET A 179 4.25 5.22 11.54
N TYR A 180 5.49 5.57 11.16
CA TYR A 180 5.92 5.54 9.76
C TYR A 180 6.20 4.10 9.32
N SER A 181 6.54 3.94 8.02
CA SER A 181 6.62 2.66 7.33
C SER A 181 7.59 1.65 7.97
N GLY A 182 7.36 0.41 7.63
CA GLY A 182 8.12 -0.73 8.07
C GLY A 182 7.51 -2.04 7.57
N CYS A 183 7.88 -3.18 8.15
CA CYS A 183 7.54 -4.50 7.65
C CYS A 183 7.08 -5.48 8.73
N GLY A 184 6.60 -6.65 8.31
CA GLY A 184 6.34 -7.80 9.15
C GLY A 184 7.43 -8.87 9.01
N ALA A 185 7.73 -9.57 10.10
CA ALA A 185 8.59 -10.74 10.10
C ALA A 185 8.00 -11.83 11.02
N VAL A 186 8.01 -13.07 10.56
CA VAL A 186 7.55 -14.23 11.34
C VAL A 186 8.77 -15.01 11.83
N ASP A 187 8.99 -15.05 13.12
CA ASP A 187 10.12 -15.76 13.73
C ASP A 187 9.78 -17.24 13.96
N LEU A 188 9.70 -17.99 12.86
CA LEU A 188 9.34 -19.42 12.88
C LEU A 188 10.24 -20.28 13.77
N GLN A 189 11.50 -19.87 13.93
CA GLN A 189 12.52 -20.61 14.68
C GLN A 189 12.59 -20.15 16.14
N ASN A 190 11.78 -19.12 16.51
CA ASN A 190 11.80 -18.50 17.82
C ASN A 190 13.20 -18.04 18.25
N THR A 191 13.95 -17.44 17.32
CA THR A 191 15.30 -16.92 17.56
C THR A 191 15.30 -15.80 18.59
N SER A 192 14.20 -15.03 18.68
CA SER A 192 14.02 -13.99 19.68
C SER A 192 13.74 -14.52 21.09
N GLY A 193 13.29 -15.78 21.21
CA GLY A 193 12.87 -16.37 22.48
C GLY A 193 11.53 -15.84 22.99
N LEU A 194 10.78 -15.04 22.18
CA LEU A 194 9.50 -14.43 22.59
C LEU A 194 8.28 -15.28 22.26
N GLY A 195 8.46 -16.44 21.60
CA GLY A 195 7.36 -17.35 21.27
C GLY A 195 6.67 -17.87 22.53
N LYS A 196 5.36 -18.08 22.45
CA LYS A 196 4.53 -18.52 23.57
C LYS A 196 3.65 -19.70 23.15
N ASP A 197 3.57 -20.72 24.00
CA ASP A 197 2.69 -21.89 23.81
C ASP A 197 2.84 -22.57 22.43
N GLY A 198 4.06 -22.55 21.86
CA GLY A 198 4.35 -23.12 20.53
C GLY A 198 3.94 -22.22 19.37
N ILE A 199 3.44 -21.01 19.62
CA ILE A 199 3.11 -20.02 18.60
C ILE A 199 4.39 -19.20 18.33
N PRO A 200 4.85 -19.13 17.04
CA PRO A 200 5.98 -18.30 16.69
C PRO A 200 5.62 -16.82 16.87
N PRO A 201 6.55 -15.99 17.40
CA PRO A 201 6.28 -14.58 17.50
C PRO A 201 6.29 -13.92 16.12
N VAL A 202 5.41 -12.95 15.94
CA VAL A 202 5.36 -12.10 14.76
C VAL A 202 5.78 -10.70 15.16
N PHE A 203 6.72 -10.14 14.42
CA PHE A 203 7.22 -8.79 14.62
C PHE A 203 6.64 -7.84 13.56
N LEU A 204 6.21 -6.67 13.99
CA LEU A 204 6.07 -5.49 13.15
C LEU A 204 7.23 -4.56 13.47
N PHE A 205 8.15 -4.40 12.53
CA PHE A 205 9.21 -3.39 12.59
C PHE A 205 8.68 -2.11 11.97
N TYR A 206 8.77 -0.99 12.69
CA TYR A 206 8.23 0.29 12.26
C TYR A 206 9.15 1.44 12.63
N THR A 207 8.89 2.61 12.07
CA THR A 207 9.65 3.82 12.36
C THR A 207 8.80 4.78 13.19
N PRO A 208 9.04 4.96 14.50
CA PRO A 208 8.50 6.09 15.21
C PRO A 208 9.14 7.37 14.67
N ALA A 209 8.33 8.19 13.99
CA ALA A 209 8.78 9.41 13.34
C ALA A 209 8.79 10.58 14.34
N GLY A 210 9.85 10.67 15.12
CA GLY A 210 10.03 11.68 16.14
C GLY A 210 9.95 13.11 15.58
N SER A 211 9.46 14.04 16.39
CA SER A 211 9.25 15.45 16.00
C SER A 211 8.28 15.68 14.83
N LYS A 212 7.51 14.67 14.43
CA LYS A 212 6.45 14.82 13.40
C LYS A 212 5.07 15.10 14.00
N SER A 213 4.94 15.06 15.33
CA SER A 213 3.76 15.49 16.08
C SER A 213 4.17 16.44 17.20
N ARG A 214 3.20 17.16 17.75
CA ARG A 214 3.41 18.01 18.93
C ARG A 214 3.88 17.19 20.13
N TRP A 215 3.31 16.01 20.30
CA TRP A 215 3.61 15.10 21.41
C TRP A 215 5.04 14.53 21.35
N SER A 216 5.56 14.26 20.15
CA SER A 216 6.90 13.70 19.94
C SER A 216 8.00 14.76 19.75
N ARG A 217 7.75 16.04 20.08
CA ARG A 217 8.72 17.12 19.87
C ARG A 217 10.07 16.84 20.54
N GLY A 218 11.14 16.95 19.76
CA GLY A 218 12.52 16.73 20.22
C GLY A 218 12.97 15.27 20.16
N LYS A 219 12.11 14.33 19.76
CA LYS A 219 12.48 12.95 19.49
C LYS A 219 13.07 12.79 18.08
N TYR A 220 13.83 11.73 17.88
CA TYR A 220 14.43 11.37 16.60
C TYR A 220 13.66 10.26 15.90
N PHE A 221 14.02 10.01 14.64
CA PHE A 221 13.61 8.82 13.90
C PHE A 221 14.45 7.64 14.37
N GLU A 222 13.80 6.58 14.79
CA GLU A 222 14.41 5.35 15.30
C GLU A 222 13.72 4.14 14.66
N ILE A 223 14.22 2.94 14.88
CA ILE A 223 13.50 1.72 14.49
C ILE A 223 13.01 1.03 15.76
N ALA A 224 11.73 0.73 15.77
CA ALA A 224 11.05 0.07 16.87
C ALA A 224 10.37 -1.23 16.40
N ALA A 225 9.98 -2.06 17.36
CA ALA A 225 9.25 -3.28 17.11
C ALA A 225 7.97 -3.35 17.95
N ALA A 226 6.96 -4.02 17.40
CA ALA A 226 5.82 -4.53 18.14
C ALA A 226 5.72 -6.03 17.90
N VAL A 227 5.28 -6.79 18.90
CA VAL A 227 5.31 -8.25 18.89
C VAL A 227 3.92 -8.81 19.13
N SER A 228 3.55 -9.80 18.35
CA SER A 228 2.37 -10.64 18.54
C SER A 228 2.80 -12.05 18.93
N THR A 229 2.10 -12.62 19.91
CA THR A 229 2.24 -14.03 20.33
C THR A 229 0.94 -14.81 20.18
N ASP A 230 -0.01 -14.27 19.41
CA ASP A 230 -1.34 -14.86 19.18
C ASP A 230 -1.62 -15.11 17.67
N GLY A 231 -0.55 -15.21 16.87
CA GLY A 231 -0.65 -15.47 15.43
C GLY A 231 -0.87 -14.22 14.60
N GLY A 232 -0.51 -13.05 15.10
CA GLY A 232 -0.56 -11.79 14.36
C GLY A 232 -1.88 -11.02 14.49
N MET A 233 -2.72 -11.38 15.46
CA MET A 233 -4.03 -10.73 15.64
C MET A 233 -3.92 -9.46 16.48
N HIS A 234 -3.09 -9.46 17.53
CA HIS A 234 -2.82 -8.30 18.38
C HIS A 234 -1.32 -8.09 18.52
N PHE A 235 -0.91 -6.82 18.61
CA PHE A 235 0.48 -6.43 18.72
C PHE A 235 0.70 -5.52 19.93
N GLU A 236 1.75 -5.81 20.69
CA GLU A 236 2.22 -4.97 21.79
C GLU A 236 3.58 -4.37 21.44
N LYS A 237 3.74 -3.05 21.64
CA LYS A 237 5.03 -2.40 21.44
C LYS A 237 6.08 -3.00 22.37
N TYR A 238 7.24 -3.37 21.81
CA TYR A 238 8.29 -4.02 22.59
C TYR A 238 8.80 -3.09 23.68
N ALA A 239 8.88 -3.59 24.92
CA ALA A 239 9.16 -2.76 26.08
C ALA A 239 10.56 -2.14 26.09
N GLN A 240 11.51 -2.70 25.31
CA GLN A 240 12.89 -2.22 25.21
C GLN A 240 13.14 -1.44 23.91
N ASN A 241 12.08 -0.90 23.28
CA ASN A 241 12.24 0.01 22.15
C ASN A 241 13.03 1.27 22.52
N PRO A 242 13.76 1.89 21.58
CA PRO A 242 13.95 1.45 20.21
C PRO A 242 14.95 0.28 20.10
N ILE A 243 14.72 -0.61 19.11
CA ILE A 243 15.68 -1.71 18.83
C ILE A 243 16.88 -1.26 18.01
N VAL A 244 16.74 -0.18 17.22
CA VAL A 244 17.83 0.52 16.56
C VAL A 244 17.68 2.01 16.85
N GLN A 245 18.70 2.56 17.52
CA GLN A 245 18.79 3.99 17.83
C GLN A 245 18.91 4.82 16.55
N HIS A 246 18.64 6.12 16.64
CA HIS A 246 18.87 7.06 15.55
C HIS A 246 20.29 6.95 14.98
N ILE A 247 20.40 6.78 13.66
CA ILE A 247 21.68 6.64 12.95
C ILE A 247 22.02 7.93 12.20
N ALA A 248 21.11 8.39 11.36
CA ALA A 248 21.33 9.53 10.49
C ALA A 248 20.03 10.16 10.02
N TYR A 249 19.99 11.47 9.92
CA TYR A 249 18.95 12.31 9.34
C TYR A 249 17.52 11.86 9.71
N MET A 250 16.82 11.20 8.81
CA MET A 250 15.48 10.62 9.01
C MET A 250 15.50 9.15 8.60
N ASN A 251 16.44 8.36 9.17
CA ASN A 251 16.51 6.93 8.91
C ASN A 251 15.19 6.24 9.24
N ARG A 252 14.68 5.41 8.30
CA ARG A 252 13.33 4.85 8.39
C ARG A 252 13.11 3.64 7.52
N ASP A 253 11.88 3.14 7.54
CA ASP A 253 11.30 2.15 6.63
C ASP A 253 12.06 0.82 6.64
N PRO A 254 12.16 0.15 7.81
CA PRO A 254 12.86 -1.12 7.89
C PRO A 254 12.16 -2.22 7.09
N LYS A 255 12.95 -3.01 6.35
CA LYS A 255 12.56 -4.30 5.80
C LYS A 255 13.43 -5.38 6.41
N VAL A 256 12.81 -6.43 6.95
CA VAL A 256 13.47 -7.52 7.68
C VAL A 256 13.16 -8.85 7.01
N VAL A 257 14.20 -9.64 6.76
CA VAL A 257 14.10 -10.98 6.16
C VAL A 257 15.02 -11.96 6.86
N TRP A 258 14.67 -13.24 6.83
CA TRP A 258 15.54 -14.31 7.25
C TRP A 258 16.42 -14.79 6.07
N ASP A 259 17.73 -14.87 6.30
CA ASP A 259 18.66 -15.47 5.35
C ASP A 259 18.95 -16.92 5.76
N ASP A 260 18.32 -17.87 5.07
CA ASP A 260 18.47 -19.31 5.31
C ASP A 260 19.88 -19.81 5.08
N GLN A 261 20.64 -19.18 4.16
CA GLN A 261 21.99 -19.61 3.83
C GLN A 261 22.97 -19.26 4.97
N ASN A 262 22.89 -18.04 5.50
CA ASN A 262 23.80 -17.55 6.53
C ASN A 262 23.22 -17.66 7.95
N GLN A 263 21.95 -18.15 8.09
CA GLN A 263 21.26 -18.39 9.36
C GLN A 263 21.22 -17.14 10.25
N ASN A 264 20.85 -15.99 9.68
CA ASN A 264 20.72 -14.73 10.40
C ASN A 264 19.58 -13.87 9.82
N TRP A 265 19.14 -12.90 10.59
CA TRP A 265 18.21 -11.88 10.14
C TRP A 265 18.95 -10.74 9.48
N VAL A 266 18.40 -10.23 8.40
CA VAL A 266 18.89 -9.06 7.66
C VAL A 266 17.82 -8.00 7.68
N MET A 267 18.20 -6.78 8.08
CA MET A 267 17.36 -5.59 7.97
C MET A 267 18.00 -4.63 6.97
N VAL A 268 17.21 -4.04 6.09
CA VAL A 268 17.62 -2.90 5.28
C VAL A 268 16.76 -1.71 5.65
N ILE A 269 17.38 -0.54 5.85
CA ILE A 269 16.69 0.73 6.16
C ILE A 269 17.13 1.80 5.16
N PHE A 270 16.25 2.75 4.90
CA PHE A 270 16.61 3.99 4.21
C PHE A 270 17.32 4.94 5.18
N LEU A 271 18.40 5.57 4.74
CA LEU A 271 19.13 6.60 5.49
C LEU A 271 18.77 8.01 5.04
N ASP A 272 19.16 8.33 3.80
CA ASP A 272 18.94 9.63 3.16
C ASP A 272 19.21 9.55 1.64
N ASN A 273 18.69 10.48 0.87
CA ASN A 273 18.85 10.60 -0.59
C ASN A 273 18.56 9.29 -1.34
N ASP A 274 19.60 8.52 -1.69
CA ASP A 274 19.56 7.23 -2.35
C ASP A 274 20.34 6.16 -1.57
N ARG A 275 20.66 6.43 -0.28
CA ARG A 275 21.46 5.54 0.58
C ARG A 275 20.59 4.66 1.45
N TYR A 276 20.93 3.39 1.49
CA TYR A 276 20.33 2.35 2.31
C TYR A 276 21.42 1.66 3.14
N MET A 277 21.09 1.24 4.34
CA MET A 277 22.01 0.53 5.24
C MET A 277 21.47 -0.84 5.57
N PHE A 278 22.34 -1.84 5.51
CA PHE A 278 22.06 -3.18 6.04
C PHE A 278 22.43 -3.25 7.52
N LEU A 279 21.62 -4.00 8.26
CA LEU A 279 21.89 -4.39 9.64
C LEU A 279 21.64 -5.89 9.76
N TYR A 280 22.34 -6.53 10.69
CA TYR A 280 22.31 -7.97 10.88
C TYR A 280 21.99 -8.33 12.33
N SER A 281 21.25 -9.43 12.53
CA SER A 281 20.84 -9.88 13.85
C SER A 281 20.73 -11.40 13.91
N ASP A 282 21.04 -11.98 15.07
CA ASP A 282 20.80 -13.41 15.34
C ASP A 282 19.43 -13.64 16.01
N ASN A 283 18.78 -12.57 16.52
CA ASN A 283 17.62 -12.73 17.42
C ASN A 283 16.51 -11.66 17.24
N LEU A 284 16.56 -10.82 16.18
CA LEU A 284 15.61 -9.72 15.91
C LEU A 284 15.63 -8.57 16.93
N LEU A 285 16.27 -8.73 18.07
CA LEU A 285 16.25 -7.75 19.18
C LEU A 285 17.54 -6.92 19.26
N HIS A 286 18.67 -7.48 18.82
CA HIS A 286 19.97 -6.83 18.80
C HIS A 286 20.50 -6.79 17.38
N TRP A 287 20.82 -5.58 16.89
CA TRP A 287 21.21 -5.34 15.51
C TRP A 287 22.60 -4.73 15.40
N GLU A 288 23.42 -5.30 14.55
CA GLU A 288 24.75 -4.80 14.19
C GLU A 288 24.68 -4.08 12.85
N GLN A 289 25.27 -2.88 12.77
CA GLN A 289 25.33 -2.10 11.53
C GLN A 289 26.30 -2.75 10.54
N GLY A 290 25.85 -2.92 9.32
CA GLY A 290 26.63 -3.40 8.19
C GLY A 290 26.96 -2.28 7.19
N GLU A 291 27.00 -2.64 5.91
CA GLU A 291 27.35 -1.76 4.83
C GLU A 291 26.22 -0.82 4.43
N THR A 292 26.61 0.22 3.70
CA THR A 292 25.70 1.16 3.06
C THR A 292 25.79 1.01 1.54
N ILE A 293 24.63 0.93 0.89
CA ILE A 293 24.51 0.82 -0.56
C ILE A 293 23.67 1.97 -1.13
N ARG A 294 23.79 2.22 -2.43
CA ARG A 294 22.99 3.24 -3.15
C ARG A 294 22.12 2.62 -4.21
N ILE A 295 20.81 2.96 -4.20
CA ILE A 295 19.90 2.66 -5.29
C ILE A 295 19.59 3.98 -5.98
N ARG A 296 20.35 4.31 -7.02
CA ARG A 296 20.18 5.56 -7.76
C ARG A 296 18.76 5.69 -8.32
N GLY A 297 18.17 6.87 -8.16
CA GLY A 297 16.80 7.17 -8.60
C GLY A 297 15.73 6.62 -7.66
N SER A 298 16.09 6.08 -6.50
CA SER A 298 15.15 5.65 -5.47
C SER A 298 15.44 6.32 -4.13
N ALA A 299 14.41 6.46 -3.32
CA ALA A 299 14.47 6.95 -1.95
C ALA A 299 13.38 6.23 -1.13
N GLU A 300 13.52 6.16 0.18
CA GLU A 300 12.52 5.56 1.08
C GLU A 300 12.21 4.07 0.84
N CYS A 301 11.42 3.48 1.69
CA CYS A 301 10.71 2.21 1.58
C CYS A 301 11.47 1.12 0.82
N PRO A 302 12.64 0.64 1.31
CA PRO A 302 13.29 -0.50 0.70
C PRO A 302 12.45 -1.76 0.86
N ASP A 303 12.58 -2.66 -0.13
CA ASP A 303 12.14 -4.04 -0.01
C ASP A 303 13.31 -4.99 -0.29
N LEU A 304 13.30 -6.16 0.32
CA LEU A 304 14.34 -7.17 0.17
C LEU A 304 13.70 -8.55 0.15
N PHE A 305 13.94 -9.31 -0.92
CA PHE A 305 13.39 -10.65 -1.10
C PHE A 305 14.28 -11.49 -1.99
N ASN A 306 14.13 -12.81 -1.95
CA ASN A 306 14.85 -13.70 -2.85
C ASN A 306 13.91 -14.40 -3.84
N LEU A 307 14.39 -14.62 -5.06
CA LEU A 307 13.66 -15.28 -6.13
C LEU A 307 14.54 -16.28 -6.88
N PRO A 308 14.00 -17.45 -7.25
CA PRO A 308 14.66 -18.36 -8.16
C PRO A 308 14.63 -17.79 -9.60
N ILE A 309 15.74 -17.91 -10.33
CA ILE A 309 15.78 -17.62 -11.77
C ILE A 309 15.02 -18.72 -12.51
N ASP A 310 14.05 -18.37 -13.36
CA ASP A 310 13.25 -19.29 -14.18
C ASP A 310 12.59 -20.45 -13.36
N ASN A 311 12.25 -20.18 -12.10
CA ASN A 311 11.75 -21.13 -11.10
C ASN A 311 12.76 -22.24 -10.71
N ASP A 312 14.05 -22.11 -11.03
CA ASP A 312 15.10 -23.02 -10.58
C ASP A 312 15.49 -22.70 -9.12
N MET A 313 14.98 -23.49 -8.18
CA MET A 313 15.22 -23.29 -6.74
C MET A 313 16.69 -23.41 -6.32
N THR A 314 17.57 -23.93 -7.21
CA THR A 314 19.02 -24.00 -6.98
C THR A 314 19.74 -22.71 -7.35
N GLN A 315 19.08 -21.80 -8.08
CA GLN A 315 19.62 -20.53 -8.56
C GLN A 315 18.81 -19.34 -8.02
N LYS A 316 18.80 -19.17 -6.71
CA LYS A 316 18.14 -18.03 -6.06
C LYS A 316 19.04 -16.82 -6.04
N LYS A 317 18.43 -15.64 -6.23
CA LYS A 317 19.08 -14.33 -6.10
C LYS A 317 18.30 -13.44 -5.15
N TRP A 318 19.01 -12.64 -4.40
CA TRP A 318 18.42 -11.56 -3.63
C TRP A 318 18.17 -10.35 -4.51
N VAL A 319 17.04 -9.71 -4.28
CA VAL A 319 16.63 -8.47 -4.94
C VAL A 319 16.49 -7.41 -3.86
N LEU A 320 17.29 -6.36 -3.97
CA LEU A 320 17.14 -5.14 -3.19
C LEU A 320 16.35 -4.14 -4.03
N TRP A 321 15.15 -3.78 -3.55
CA TRP A 321 14.15 -2.98 -4.25
C TRP A 321 13.96 -1.64 -3.55
N GLY A 322 13.81 -0.54 -4.29
CA GLY A 322 13.52 0.79 -3.76
C GLY A 322 12.10 1.26 -4.06
N SER A 323 11.63 2.28 -3.39
CA SER A 323 10.25 2.78 -3.50
C SER A 323 9.79 3.20 -4.90
N THR A 324 10.74 3.49 -5.79
CA THR A 324 10.50 3.87 -7.20
C THR A 324 10.61 2.70 -8.16
N ASP A 325 10.66 1.47 -7.63
CA ASP A 325 10.78 0.21 -8.35
C ASP A 325 12.14 -0.02 -9.05
N ASN A 326 13.11 0.84 -8.83
CA ASN A 326 14.50 0.56 -9.18
C ASN A 326 15.06 -0.50 -8.24
N TYR A 327 15.82 -1.46 -8.78
CA TYR A 327 16.32 -2.57 -7.99
C TYR A 327 17.73 -3.02 -8.37
N MET A 328 18.35 -3.81 -7.51
CA MET A 328 19.62 -4.49 -7.74
C MET A 328 19.44 -5.98 -7.45
N ILE A 329 20.19 -6.81 -8.18
CA ILE A 329 20.27 -8.26 -7.93
C ILE A 329 21.64 -8.56 -7.32
N GLY A 330 21.67 -9.46 -6.33
CA GLY A 330 22.89 -9.86 -5.65
C GLY A 330 22.74 -11.13 -4.83
N HIS A 331 23.69 -11.33 -3.93
CA HIS A 331 23.69 -12.41 -2.95
C HIS A 331 24.35 -11.94 -1.64
N PHE A 332 24.22 -12.72 -0.58
CA PHE A 332 24.93 -12.47 0.67
C PHE A 332 26.15 -13.39 0.79
N GLU A 333 27.29 -12.79 1.18
CA GLU A 333 28.48 -13.49 1.66
C GLU A 333 28.61 -13.25 3.17
N GLY A 334 28.10 -14.20 3.98
CA GLY A 334 27.95 -13.98 5.40
C GLY A 334 27.04 -12.76 5.69
N ARG A 335 27.54 -11.80 6.45
CA ARG A 335 26.85 -10.54 6.77
C ARG A 335 27.27 -9.40 5.84
N HIS A 336 27.26 -9.66 4.52
CA HIS A 336 27.59 -8.66 3.52
C HIS A 336 26.83 -8.89 2.22
N PHE A 337 26.07 -7.89 1.75
CA PHE A 337 25.38 -7.93 0.48
C PHE A 337 26.33 -7.60 -0.67
N VAL A 338 26.47 -8.52 -1.61
CA VAL A 338 27.29 -8.36 -2.81
C VAL A 338 26.41 -8.14 -4.02
N PRO A 339 26.31 -6.92 -4.57
CA PRO A 339 25.54 -6.68 -5.79
C PRO A 339 26.24 -7.34 -7.00
N GLU A 340 25.42 -8.03 -7.81
CA GLU A 340 25.85 -8.66 -9.08
C GLU A 340 25.47 -7.81 -10.28
N THR A 341 24.59 -6.83 -10.09
CA THR A 341 24.15 -5.91 -11.14
C THR A 341 24.32 -4.46 -10.71
N ASP A 342 24.41 -3.56 -11.68
CA ASP A 342 24.08 -2.16 -11.46
C ASP A 342 22.59 -2.02 -11.12
N VAL A 343 22.15 -0.81 -10.80
CA VAL A 343 20.74 -0.50 -10.60
C VAL A 343 19.99 -0.73 -11.90
N ILE A 344 18.96 -1.57 -11.84
CA ILE A 344 18.05 -1.90 -12.93
C ILE A 344 16.78 -1.07 -12.75
N GLU A 345 16.31 -0.44 -13.80
CA GLU A 345 14.99 0.21 -13.84
C GLU A 345 13.90 -0.86 -13.77
N GLY A 346 12.95 -0.69 -12.86
CA GLY A 346 11.88 -1.67 -12.64
C GLY A 346 10.87 -1.73 -13.79
N PRO A 347 10.05 -2.80 -13.83
CA PRO A 347 9.02 -2.97 -14.86
C PRO A 347 7.87 -1.96 -14.73
N THR A 348 7.76 -1.28 -13.61
CA THR A 348 6.75 -0.24 -13.39
C THR A 348 7.28 1.10 -13.86
N HIS A 349 6.74 1.56 -14.97
CA HIS A 349 7.13 2.84 -15.54
C HIS A 349 6.48 4.00 -14.77
N ARG A 350 7.23 4.55 -13.83
CA ARG A 350 6.78 5.68 -13.04
C ARG A 350 7.15 7.00 -13.71
N ILE A 351 6.18 7.89 -13.86
CA ILE A 351 6.45 9.32 -14.15
C ILE A 351 6.56 10.05 -12.82
N ASP A 352 7.75 10.54 -12.52
CA ASP A 352 7.99 11.39 -11.38
C ASP A 352 7.26 12.74 -11.52
N SER A 353 6.06 12.82 -10.99
CA SER A 353 5.54 14.08 -10.47
C SER A 353 5.33 13.90 -8.98
N ALA A 354 6.40 13.85 -8.24
CA ALA A 354 6.43 13.51 -6.81
C ALA A 354 5.50 14.37 -5.93
N TYR A 355 4.90 15.43 -6.48
CA TYR A 355 4.13 16.40 -5.71
C TYR A 355 2.87 16.93 -6.42
N SER A 356 2.49 16.44 -7.59
CA SER A 356 1.23 16.88 -8.20
C SER A 356 0.09 15.92 -7.83
N LEU A 357 -0.81 16.41 -7.02
CA LEU A 357 -2.04 15.76 -6.55
C LEU A 357 -3.13 15.66 -7.59
N GLU A 358 -2.93 16.22 -8.75
CA GLU A 358 -3.88 16.14 -9.84
C GLU A 358 -3.76 14.79 -10.52
N ALA A 359 -4.66 13.89 -10.18
CA ALA A 359 -5.27 12.76 -10.91
C ALA A 359 -4.51 12.07 -12.07
N ARG A 360 -3.16 12.11 -12.11
CA ARG A 360 -2.35 11.51 -13.17
C ARG A 360 -1.01 10.97 -12.67
N SER A 361 -0.98 10.38 -11.46
CA SER A 361 0.21 9.68 -11.02
C SER A 361 0.28 8.31 -11.72
N THR A 362 1.45 7.94 -12.17
CA THR A 362 1.74 6.62 -12.71
C THR A 362 2.53 5.83 -11.68
N GLY A 363 2.29 4.53 -11.66
CA GLY A 363 2.99 3.57 -10.81
C GLY A 363 2.44 3.47 -9.38
N GLY A 364 2.61 2.29 -8.82
CA GLY A 364 2.51 2.08 -7.39
C GLY A 364 3.72 2.71 -6.69
N TYR A 365 3.60 3.04 -5.41
CA TYR A 365 4.70 3.54 -4.58
C TYR A 365 4.87 2.70 -3.32
N ALA A 366 6.09 2.70 -2.76
CA ALA A 366 6.40 2.03 -1.50
C ALA A 366 5.96 0.56 -1.49
N ALA A 367 6.17 -0.13 -2.63
CA ALA A 367 5.77 -1.52 -2.78
C ALA A 367 6.50 -2.42 -1.79
N GLN A 368 5.77 -3.36 -1.17
CA GLN A 368 6.32 -4.33 -0.23
C GLN A 368 5.86 -5.75 -0.53
N THR A 369 6.74 -6.71 -0.25
CA THR A 369 6.45 -8.14 -0.38
C THR A 369 6.01 -8.75 0.95
N PHE A 370 5.12 -9.76 0.86
CA PHE A 370 4.72 -10.56 2.00
C PHE A 370 5.88 -11.44 2.51
N ALA A 371 6.08 -11.44 3.82
CA ALA A 371 6.95 -12.39 4.49
C ALA A 371 6.24 -13.75 4.68
N ASN A 372 7.03 -14.84 4.73
CA ASN A 372 6.58 -16.17 5.08
C ASN A 372 5.49 -16.77 4.17
N LEU A 373 5.47 -16.41 2.88
CA LEU A 373 4.54 -17.04 1.94
C LEU A 373 4.87 -18.52 1.68
N PRO A 374 3.85 -19.37 1.54
CA PRO A 374 4.07 -20.78 1.18
C PRO A 374 4.54 -20.92 -0.28
N ASN A 375 5.15 -22.07 -0.57
CA ASN A 375 5.54 -22.49 -1.93
C ASN A 375 6.54 -21.56 -2.64
N GLY A 376 7.28 -20.73 -1.92
CA GLY A 376 8.29 -19.85 -2.49
C GLY A 376 7.72 -18.72 -3.37
N ARG A 377 6.43 -18.43 -3.28
CA ARG A 377 5.83 -17.28 -3.95
C ARG A 377 6.37 -15.99 -3.36
N VAL A 378 6.52 -14.98 -4.19
CA VAL A 378 6.79 -13.61 -3.78
C VAL A 378 5.66 -12.74 -4.31
N ILE A 379 4.87 -12.19 -3.42
CA ILE A 379 3.70 -11.36 -3.74
C ILE A 379 3.93 -9.98 -3.16
N GLN A 380 3.69 -8.96 -3.98
CA GLN A 380 3.91 -7.56 -3.67
C GLN A 380 2.59 -6.78 -3.75
N ILE A 381 2.43 -5.80 -2.87
CA ILE A 381 1.37 -4.79 -2.92
C ILE A 381 2.03 -3.41 -2.88
N SER A 382 1.49 -2.45 -3.62
CA SER A 382 1.96 -1.07 -3.66
C SER A 382 0.83 -0.08 -3.34
N TRP A 383 1.19 1.12 -2.94
CA TRP A 383 0.25 2.20 -2.73
C TRP A 383 -0.10 2.90 -4.05
N ILE A 384 -1.39 2.99 -4.37
CA ILE A 384 -1.92 3.79 -5.49
C ILE A 384 -2.38 5.14 -4.95
N ARG A 385 -1.75 6.22 -5.42
CA ARG A 385 -1.97 7.58 -4.97
C ARG A 385 -3.25 8.19 -5.55
N THR A 386 -4.39 7.63 -5.26
CA THR A 386 -5.69 8.15 -5.72
C THR A 386 -6.34 9.02 -4.66
N VAL A 387 -6.72 10.24 -5.01
CA VAL A 387 -7.48 11.12 -4.11
C VAL A 387 -8.97 10.98 -4.41
N VAL A 388 -9.70 10.30 -3.54
CA VAL A 388 -11.15 10.13 -3.65
C VAL A 388 -11.85 11.29 -2.95
N SER A 389 -12.29 12.29 -3.73
CA SER A 389 -12.87 13.52 -3.17
C SER A 389 -14.28 13.37 -2.59
N GLN A 390 -14.92 12.22 -2.73
CA GLN A 390 -16.31 11.98 -2.34
C GLN A 390 -16.55 10.78 -1.43
N GLY A 391 -15.53 10.03 -1.01
CA GLY A 391 -15.62 8.89 -0.09
C GLY A 391 -15.29 9.23 1.35
N PRO A 392 -15.54 8.33 2.30
CA PRO A 392 -15.08 8.44 3.69
C PRO A 392 -13.59 8.13 3.83
N PHE A 393 -12.93 7.75 2.75
CA PHE A 393 -11.54 7.36 2.67
C PHE A 393 -10.84 8.08 1.52
N SER A 394 -9.51 8.01 1.48
CA SER A 394 -8.68 8.46 0.36
C SER A 394 -7.57 7.47 0.14
N SER A 395 -7.25 7.21 -1.17
CA SER A 395 -6.21 6.28 -1.59
C SER A 395 -6.61 4.79 -1.50
N CYS A 396 -5.82 3.92 -2.14
CA CYS A 396 -6.00 2.47 -2.12
C CYS A 396 -4.65 1.74 -2.31
N LEU A 397 -4.61 0.44 -2.06
CA LEU A 397 -3.50 -0.41 -2.44
C LEU A 397 -3.77 -1.07 -3.80
N SER A 398 -2.70 -1.44 -4.52
CA SER A 398 -2.79 -2.15 -5.82
C SER A 398 -3.41 -3.53 -5.67
N ILE A 399 -3.83 -4.10 -6.79
CA ILE A 399 -4.03 -5.56 -6.88
C ILE A 399 -2.73 -6.24 -6.40
N PRO A 400 -2.82 -7.32 -5.59
CA PRO A 400 -1.64 -8.10 -5.26
C PRO A 400 -0.98 -8.67 -6.52
N ASN A 401 0.33 -8.50 -6.64
CA ASN A 401 1.12 -8.91 -7.80
C ASN A 401 2.12 -9.99 -7.43
N GLU A 402 2.18 -11.05 -8.22
CA GLU A 402 3.22 -12.08 -8.10
C GLU A 402 4.44 -11.68 -8.91
N LEU A 403 5.62 -11.71 -8.26
CA LEU A 403 6.91 -11.40 -8.85
C LEU A 403 7.64 -12.68 -9.23
N ARG A 404 8.35 -12.64 -10.35
CA ARG A 404 9.26 -13.71 -10.78
C ARG A 404 10.55 -13.11 -11.32
N LEU A 405 11.62 -13.87 -11.27
CA LEU A 405 12.89 -13.53 -11.87
C LEU A 405 13.11 -14.43 -13.10
N VAL A 406 13.20 -13.82 -14.27
CA VAL A 406 13.34 -14.53 -15.54
C VAL A 406 14.65 -14.19 -16.24
N SER A 407 15.25 -15.17 -16.91
CA SER A 407 16.42 -14.96 -17.77
C SER A 407 16.07 -14.13 -18.99
N THR A 408 16.93 -13.17 -19.33
CA THR A 408 16.87 -12.40 -20.57
C THR A 408 18.26 -12.26 -21.18
N GLU A 409 18.35 -11.77 -22.41
CA GLU A 409 19.63 -11.48 -23.07
C GLU A 409 20.50 -10.46 -22.28
N GLN A 410 19.87 -9.62 -21.47
CA GLN A 410 20.53 -8.63 -20.64
C GLN A 410 20.78 -9.09 -19.19
N GLY A 411 20.63 -10.39 -18.91
CA GLY A 411 20.65 -10.97 -17.56
C GLY A 411 19.25 -11.07 -16.95
N PRO A 412 19.15 -11.51 -15.68
CA PRO A 412 17.88 -11.72 -15.00
C PRO A 412 17.07 -10.42 -14.87
N ARG A 413 15.75 -10.49 -15.06
CA ARG A 413 14.80 -9.37 -14.91
C ARG A 413 13.58 -9.78 -14.11
N ILE A 414 13.07 -8.86 -13.30
CA ILE A 414 11.79 -9.02 -12.59
C ILE A 414 10.63 -8.93 -13.58
N THR A 415 9.66 -9.82 -13.40
CA THR A 415 8.34 -9.72 -14.01
C THR A 415 7.27 -9.59 -12.94
N ILE A 416 6.20 -8.83 -13.25
CA ILE A 416 5.09 -8.52 -12.35
C ILE A 416 3.78 -8.90 -13.05
N LYS A 417 2.98 -9.74 -12.39
CA LYS A 417 1.65 -10.13 -12.89
C LYS A 417 0.65 -10.13 -11.75
N PRO A 418 -0.62 -9.77 -11.99
CA PRO A 418 -1.65 -9.97 -10.99
C PRO A 418 -1.69 -11.41 -10.53
N VAL A 419 -1.90 -11.62 -9.23
CA VAL A 419 -2.04 -12.97 -8.67
C VAL A 419 -3.19 -13.73 -9.32
N ALA A 420 -3.08 -15.05 -9.37
CA ALA A 420 -4.10 -15.89 -10.02
C ALA A 420 -5.46 -15.83 -9.31
N GLU A 421 -5.46 -15.47 -8.05
CA GLU A 421 -6.63 -15.35 -7.17
C GLU A 421 -7.61 -14.24 -7.61
N VAL A 422 -7.18 -13.28 -8.45
CA VAL A 422 -8.09 -12.29 -9.07
C VAL A 422 -9.29 -12.96 -9.77
N LYS A 423 -9.11 -14.19 -10.29
CA LYS A 423 -10.20 -14.96 -10.89
C LYS A 423 -11.36 -15.23 -9.92
N ASP A 424 -11.13 -15.23 -8.62
CA ASP A 424 -12.16 -15.54 -7.62
C ASP A 424 -13.14 -14.39 -7.43
N LEU A 425 -12.80 -13.19 -7.94
CA LEU A 425 -13.70 -12.05 -8.07
C LEU A 425 -14.52 -12.04 -9.37
N ARG A 426 -14.25 -12.94 -10.33
CA ARG A 426 -14.96 -12.94 -11.63
C ARG A 426 -16.41 -13.35 -11.47
N GLU A 427 -17.33 -12.48 -11.90
CA GLU A 427 -18.78 -12.69 -11.86
C GLU A 427 -19.27 -13.37 -13.15
N CYS A 428 -18.92 -12.79 -14.29
CA CYS A 428 -19.27 -13.28 -15.61
C CYS A 428 -18.18 -12.93 -16.63
N SER A 429 -18.17 -13.63 -17.76
CA SER A 429 -17.12 -13.50 -18.76
C SER A 429 -17.67 -13.48 -20.17
N TYR A 430 -17.01 -12.72 -21.06
CA TYR A 430 -17.29 -12.67 -22.49
C TYR A 430 -15.99 -12.71 -23.27
N SER A 431 -15.95 -13.41 -24.40
CA SER A 431 -14.76 -13.50 -25.24
C SER A 431 -15.09 -13.65 -26.72
N PHE A 432 -14.16 -13.26 -27.57
CA PHE A 432 -14.19 -13.54 -28.99
C PHE A 432 -12.75 -13.72 -29.52
N VAL A 433 -12.61 -14.41 -30.66
CA VAL A 433 -11.32 -14.77 -31.24
C VAL A 433 -11.29 -14.36 -32.72
N GLY A 434 -10.18 -13.77 -33.16
CA GLY A 434 -9.91 -13.42 -34.56
C GLY A 434 -10.86 -12.39 -35.16
N ARG A 435 -11.46 -11.51 -34.33
CA ARG A 435 -12.39 -10.49 -34.78
C ARG A 435 -11.69 -9.14 -34.91
N GLY A 436 -12.37 -8.18 -35.58
CA GLY A 436 -11.92 -6.80 -35.65
C GLY A 436 -12.30 -5.99 -34.40
N LEU A 437 -11.73 -4.78 -34.29
CA LEU A 437 -11.99 -3.86 -33.16
C LEU A 437 -13.45 -3.43 -33.05
N GLU A 438 -14.25 -3.50 -34.12
CA GLU A 438 -15.69 -3.23 -34.15
C GLU A 438 -16.50 -4.14 -33.23
N GLU A 439 -15.98 -5.32 -32.87
CA GLU A 439 -16.65 -6.23 -31.95
C GLU A 439 -16.74 -5.67 -30.53
N PHE A 440 -15.89 -4.72 -30.15
CA PHE A 440 -16.00 -4.06 -28.83
C PHE A 440 -17.35 -3.38 -28.63
N GLU A 441 -17.93 -2.81 -29.68
CA GLU A 441 -19.25 -2.15 -29.61
C GLU A 441 -20.40 -3.16 -29.45
N ARG A 442 -20.15 -4.44 -29.70
CA ARG A 442 -21.13 -5.54 -29.63
C ARG A 442 -21.07 -6.32 -28.33
N ILE A 443 -20.13 -6.00 -27.44
CA ILE A 443 -20.04 -6.67 -26.12
C ILE A 443 -21.33 -6.41 -25.35
N PRO A 444 -22.07 -7.46 -24.92
CA PRO A 444 -23.29 -7.25 -24.15
C PRO A 444 -22.98 -6.56 -22.81
N ARG A 445 -23.83 -5.60 -22.45
CA ARG A 445 -23.57 -4.69 -21.32
C ARG A 445 -23.44 -5.42 -19.97
N GLU A 446 -24.08 -6.57 -19.81
CA GLU A 446 -24.01 -7.40 -18.61
C GLU A 446 -22.58 -7.90 -18.28
N TYR A 447 -21.71 -7.99 -19.29
CA TYR A 447 -20.30 -8.40 -19.12
C TYR A 447 -19.35 -7.22 -18.83
N LEU A 448 -19.86 -6.01 -18.86
CA LEU A 448 -19.10 -4.78 -18.60
C LEU A 448 -19.44 -4.23 -17.21
N GLY A 449 -18.47 -3.56 -16.58
CA GLY A 449 -18.64 -3.00 -15.25
C GLY A 449 -17.60 -1.94 -14.91
N GLU A 450 -17.68 -1.41 -13.72
CA GLU A 450 -16.69 -0.46 -13.20
C GLU A 450 -15.37 -1.17 -12.87
N ALA A 451 -15.43 -2.44 -12.44
CA ALA A 451 -14.27 -3.30 -12.23
C ALA A 451 -14.27 -4.43 -13.25
N MET A 452 -13.18 -4.56 -14.00
CA MET A 452 -13.02 -5.56 -15.07
C MET A 452 -11.57 -6.06 -15.13
N ASP A 453 -11.40 -7.35 -15.40
CA ASP A 453 -10.12 -7.99 -15.75
C ASP A 453 -10.19 -8.40 -17.22
N MET A 454 -9.37 -7.79 -18.06
CA MET A 454 -9.43 -7.92 -19.53
C MET A 454 -8.09 -8.36 -20.09
N THR A 455 -8.15 -9.22 -21.09
CA THR A 455 -6.97 -9.60 -21.88
C THR A 455 -7.22 -9.30 -23.37
N PHE A 456 -6.28 -8.58 -23.96
CA PHE A 456 -6.26 -8.22 -25.38
C PHE A 456 -5.04 -8.85 -26.03
N LYS A 457 -5.23 -9.65 -27.09
CA LYS A 457 -4.14 -10.21 -27.91
C LYS A 457 -4.35 -9.78 -29.35
N PHE A 458 -3.48 -8.93 -29.84
CA PHE A 458 -3.55 -8.40 -31.17
C PHE A 458 -2.53 -9.08 -32.07
N SER A 459 -2.99 -9.62 -33.22
CA SER A 459 -2.11 -9.97 -34.33
C SER A 459 -1.86 -8.71 -35.15
N ILE A 460 -0.64 -8.21 -35.12
CA ILE A 460 -0.32 -6.89 -35.69
C ILE A 460 0.59 -7.02 -36.89
N LYS A 461 0.25 -6.32 -37.98
CA LYS A 461 1.21 -6.03 -39.04
C LYS A 461 2.08 -4.83 -38.64
N PRO A 462 3.40 -4.80 -38.94
CA PRO A 462 4.31 -3.79 -38.45
C PRO A 462 3.99 -2.32 -38.81
N ASP A 463 3.06 -2.11 -39.75
CA ASP A 463 2.64 -0.79 -40.20
C ASP A 463 1.28 -0.32 -39.67
N LYS A 464 0.63 -1.11 -38.83
CA LYS A 464 -0.75 -0.91 -38.36
C LYS A 464 -0.80 -0.42 -36.92
N LEU A 465 -1.32 0.78 -36.74
CA LEU A 465 -1.55 1.39 -35.43
C LEU A 465 -2.84 0.83 -34.81
N ILE A 466 -2.79 0.51 -33.52
CA ILE A 466 -3.96 0.12 -32.74
C ILE A 466 -4.35 1.27 -31.80
N ALA A 467 -5.63 1.62 -31.79
CA ALA A 467 -6.15 2.61 -30.84
C ALA A 467 -7.54 2.21 -30.37
N PHE A 468 -7.70 2.10 -29.07
CA PHE A 468 -8.96 1.83 -28.39
C PHE A 468 -9.01 2.53 -27.04
N SER A 469 -10.16 2.59 -26.43
CA SER A 469 -10.32 3.13 -25.08
C SER A 469 -11.01 2.13 -24.15
N VAL A 470 -10.60 2.12 -22.90
CA VAL A 470 -11.22 1.36 -21.81
C VAL A 470 -11.67 2.36 -20.75
N ARG A 471 -12.97 2.44 -20.51
CA ARG A 471 -13.58 3.39 -19.56
C ARG A 471 -13.08 4.82 -19.75
N GLY A 472 -12.89 5.25 -21.03
CA GLY A 472 -12.39 6.57 -21.38
C GLY A 472 -10.87 6.75 -21.34
N VAL A 473 -10.11 5.77 -20.86
CA VAL A 473 -8.65 5.79 -20.94
C VAL A 473 -8.20 5.36 -22.33
N LEU A 474 -7.59 6.28 -23.07
CA LEU A 474 -7.06 6.00 -24.40
C LEU A 474 -5.79 5.16 -24.33
N ILE A 475 -5.76 4.07 -25.10
CA ILE A 475 -4.63 3.16 -25.24
C ILE A 475 -4.28 3.09 -26.72
N VAL A 476 -3.05 3.46 -27.09
CA VAL A 476 -2.57 3.41 -28.46
C VAL A 476 -1.27 2.63 -28.51
N TYR A 477 -1.16 1.66 -29.41
CA TYR A 477 0.09 0.99 -29.71
C TYR A 477 0.54 1.31 -31.14
N ASP A 478 1.75 1.84 -31.27
CA ASP A 478 2.39 2.13 -32.56
C ASP A 478 3.57 1.17 -32.78
N PRO A 479 3.41 0.14 -33.64
CA PRO A 479 4.43 -0.85 -33.90
C PRO A 479 5.64 -0.30 -34.68
N LYS A 480 5.50 0.82 -35.42
CA LYS A 480 6.61 1.41 -36.17
C LYS A 480 7.68 2.00 -35.28
N ILE A 481 7.28 2.50 -34.11
CA ILE A 481 8.18 3.08 -33.11
C ILE A 481 8.29 2.22 -31.85
N GLU A 482 7.63 1.07 -31.83
CA GLU A 482 7.56 0.15 -30.69
C GLU A 482 7.16 0.86 -29.39
N ARG A 483 6.05 1.62 -29.43
CA ARG A 483 5.59 2.41 -28.29
C ARG A 483 4.13 2.15 -27.95
N LEU A 484 3.89 1.95 -26.65
CA LEU A 484 2.59 2.07 -26.03
C LEU A 484 2.41 3.53 -25.61
N LEU A 485 1.38 4.18 -26.15
CA LEU A 485 1.05 5.59 -25.88
C LEU A 485 -0.19 5.63 -24.99
N LEU A 486 -0.08 6.30 -23.88
CA LEU A 486 -1.15 6.49 -22.87
C LEU A 486 -1.29 7.98 -22.56
N PRO A 487 -2.38 8.44 -21.93
CA PRO A 487 -2.55 9.85 -21.58
C PRO A 487 -1.42 10.44 -20.71
N VAL A 488 -0.63 9.59 -20.07
CA VAL A 488 0.44 9.95 -19.14
C VAL A 488 1.85 9.84 -19.74
N GLY A 489 2.01 9.27 -20.93
CA GLY A 489 3.32 9.12 -21.55
C GLY A 489 3.40 8.07 -22.65
N ALA A 490 4.61 7.90 -23.18
CA ALA A 490 4.95 6.94 -24.22
C ALA A 490 6.02 5.96 -23.70
N TYR A 491 5.71 4.67 -23.76
CA TYR A 491 6.51 3.60 -23.16
C TYR A 491 7.05 2.66 -24.23
N LYS A 492 8.33 2.31 -24.14
CA LYS A 492 8.92 1.35 -25.07
C LYS A 492 8.35 -0.04 -24.78
N LEU A 493 7.82 -0.67 -25.82
CA LEU A 493 7.23 -2.00 -25.76
C LEU A 493 7.40 -2.67 -27.11
N ALA A 494 8.35 -3.60 -27.22
CA ALA A 494 8.60 -4.34 -28.45
C ALA A 494 7.56 -5.45 -28.65
N LEU A 495 7.22 -5.76 -29.90
CA LEU A 495 6.40 -6.91 -30.25
C LEU A 495 7.21 -8.20 -30.09
N LYS A 496 6.51 -9.26 -29.71
CA LYS A 496 7.03 -10.61 -29.75
C LYS A 496 6.21 -11.42 -30.76
N ASP A 497 6.86 -11.96 -31.77
CA ASP A 497 6.23 -12.81 -32.80
C ASP A 497 5.02 -12.11 -33.48
N ASP A 498 5.13 -10.83 -33.81
CA ASP A 498 4.06 -9.99 -34.36
C ASP A 498 2.78 -9.94 -33.50
N MET A 499 2.88 -10.28 -32.22
CA MET A 499 1.79 -10.27 -31.26
C MET A 499 2.00 -9.19 -30.21
N PHE A 500 0.93 -8.47 -29.89
CA PHE A 500 0.85 -7.56 -28.75
C PHE A 500 -0.19 -8.08 -27.78
N GLU A 501 0.25 -8.45 -26.58
CA GLU A 501 -0.63 -8.88 -25.50
C GLU A 501 -0.66 -7.81 -24.41
N LEU A 502 -1.86 -7.40 -24.01
CA LEU A 502 -2.10 -6.46 -22.94
C LEU A 502 -3.18 -7.01 -22.01
N ARG A 503 -2.88 -7.12 -20.72
CA ARG A 503 -3.90 -7.32 -19.68
C ARG A 503 -4.18 -5.98 -19.03
N VAL A 504 -5.46 -5.66 -18.83
CA VAL A 504 -5.92 -4.42 -18.20
C VAL A 504 -6.87 -4.78 -17.09
N VAL A 505 -6.57 -4.33 -15.87
CA VAL A 505 -7.49 -4.41 -14.73
C VAL A 505 -7.97 -3.01 -14.42
N THR A 506 -9.29 -2.81 -14.45
CA THR A 506 -9.91 -1.53 -14.09
C THR A 506 -10.68 -1.63 -12.81
N ASP A 507 -10.77 -0.52 -12.08
CA ASP A 507 -11.64 -0.34 -10.94
C ASP A 507 -12.14 1.12 -10.88
N ARG A 508 -12.79 1.49 -9.81
CA ARG A 508 -13.36 2.84 -9.58
C ARG A 508 -12.29 3.92 -9.38
N CYS A 509 -11.06 3.54 -9.06
CA CYS A 509 -9.98 4.48 -8.74
C CYS A 509 -8.65 4.19 -9.45
N SER A 510 -8.61 3.17 -10.32
CA SER A 510 -7.38 2.75 -10.99
C SER A 510 -7.61 2.09 -12.34
N VAL A 511 -6.58 2.11 -13.17
CA VAL A 511 -6.41 1.27 -14.36
C VAL A 511 -5.00 0.72 -14.33
N GLU A 512 -4.86 -0.58 -14.20
CA GLU A 512 -3.59 -1.29 -14.15
C GLU A 512 -3.35 -2.04 -15.47
N LEU A 513 -2.18 -1.84 -16.08
CA LEU A 513 -1.80 -2.42 -17.36
C LEU A 513 -0.59 -3.33 -17.18
N TYR A 514 -0.64 -4.50 -17.81
CA TYR A 514 0.44 -5.50 -17.80
C TYR A 514 0.69 -5.98 -19.22
N ALA A 515 1.95 -5.98 -19.65
CA ALA A 515 2.36 -6.42 -20.99
C ALA A 515 3.74 -7.09 -20.97
N ASP A 516 4.22 -7.57 -22.13
CA ASP A 516 5.51 -8.23 -22.33
C ASP A 516 5.78 -9.31 -21.26
N ASP A 517 4.80 -10.18 -21.08
CA ASP A 517 4.86 -11.28 -20.12
C ASP A 517 5.17 -10.83 -18.66
N GLY A 518 4.77 -9.60 -18.32
CA GLY A 518 4.98 -8.99 -17.00
C GLY A 518 6.26 -8.17 -16.86
N LYS A 519 7.05 -7.99 -17.92
CA LYS A 519 8.19 -7.05 -17.91
C LYS A 519 7.76 -5.59 -18.05
N PHE A 520 6.49 -5.35 -18.36
CA PHE A 520 5.86 -4.04 -18.35
C PHE A 520 4.67 -4.04 -17.40
N ASN A 521 4.65 -3.12 -16.46
CA ASN A 521 3.52 -2.82 -15.60
C ASN A 521 3.35 -1.30 -15.50
N LEU A 522 2.11 -0.83 -15.57
CA LEU A 522 1.78 0.56 -15.35
C LEU A 522 0.46 0.69 -14.61
N THR A 523 0.45 1.41 -13.52
CA THR A 523 -0.76 1.76 -12.77
C THR A 523 -1.12 3.21 -13.00
N LEU A 524 -2.33 3.48 -13.44
CA LEU A 524 -2.90 4.81 -13.55
C LEU A 524 -3.81 5.05 -12.33
N ALA A 525 -3.44 5.98 -11.47
CA ALA A 525 -4.32 6.51 -10.44
C ALA A 525 -5.31 7.46 -11.11
N THR A 526 -6.48 6.96 -11.48
CA THR A 526 -7.52 7.72 -12.17
C THR A 526 -8.89 7.32 -11.66
N ILE A 527 -9.80 8.28 -11.61
CA ILE A 527 -11.20 8.05 -11.26
C ILE A 527 -12.00 8.12 -12.56
N PRO A 528 -12.25 6.97 -13.23
CA PRO A 528 -13.08 6.96 -14.43
C PRO A 528 -14.51 7.38 -14.09
N ASP A 529 -15.20 7.98 -15.08
CA ASP A 529 -16.62 8.23 -14.94
C ASP A 529 -17.37 6.92 -14.61
N PRO A 530 -18.09 6.81 -13.48
CA PRO A 530 -18.77 5.58 -13.08
C PRO A 530 -19.83 5.13 -14.08
N THR A 531 -20.38 6.05 -14.91
CA THR A 531 -21.32 5.71 -15.98
C THR A 531 -20.65 5.16 -17.22
N ASN A 532 -19.32 5.39 -17.37
CA ASN A 532 -18.54 4.90 -18.50
C ASN A 532 -17.92 3.52 -18.20
N ILE A 533 -18.61 2.48 -18.60
CA ILE A 533 -18.13 1.09 -18.52
C ILE A 533 -17.71 0.54 -19.89
N SER A 534 -17.56 1.39 -20.92
CA SER A 534 -17.37 1.00 -22.31
C SER A 534 -15.93 0.60 -22.62
N ILE A 535 -15.80 -0.28 -23.60
CA ILE A 535 -14.58 -0.56 -24.36
C ILE A 535 -14.91 -0.15 -25.80
N LEU A 536 -14.18 0.82 -26.36
CA LEU A 536 -14.51 1.39 -27.66
C LEU A 536 -13.30 1.39 -28.58
N PRO A 537 -13.47 1.04 -29.86
CA PRO A 537 -12.45 1.29 -30.87
C PRO A 537 -12.31 2.80 -31.09
N VAL A 538 -11.08 3.27 -31.27
CA VAL A 538 -10.80 4.67 -31.62
C VAL A 538 -10.33 4.75 -33.06
N LEU A 539 -9.58 3.76 -33.53
CA LEU A 539 -9.15 3.63 -34.90
C LEU A 539 -9.52 2.24 -35.41
N LEU A 540 -10.37 2.19 -36.44
CA LEU A 540 -10.76 0.95 -37.11
C LEU A 540 -9.78 0.71 -38.27
N ASP A 541 -8.87 -0.25 -38.11
CA ASP A 541 -8.05 -0.74 -39.23
C ASP A 541 -8.49 -2.15 -39.63
N PRO A 542 -8.96 -2.37 -40.87
CA PRO A 542 -9.48 -3.66 -41.34
C PRO A 542 -8.40 -4.72 -41.58
N GLY A 543 -7.36 -4.76 -40.81
CA GLY A 543 -6.27 -5.72 -40.94
C GLY A 543 -5.72 -6.21 -39.60
N VAL A 544 -6.31 -5.79 -38.49
CA VAL A 544 -5.94 -6.21 -37.15
C VAL A 544 -6.93 -7.23 -36.63
N GLY A 545 -6.46 -8.44 -36.36
CA GLY A 545 -7.24 -9.47 -35.65
C GLY A 545 -7.00 -9.36 -34.14
N ILE A 546 -8.05 -9.57 -33.36
CA ILE A 546 -7.96 -9.55 -31.91
C ILE A 546 -8.59 -10.80 -31.29
N ASP A 547 -7.89 -11.41 -30.34
CA ASP A 547 -8.46 -12.31 -29.35
C ASP A 547 -8.67 -11.49 -28.08
N PHE A 548 -9.88 -11.52 -27.58
CA PHE A 548 -10.29 -10.70 -26.45
C PHE A 548 -11.06 -11.51 -25.43
N GLU A 549 -10.78 -11.24 -24.17
CA GLU A 549 -11.53 -11.77 -23.04
C GLU A 549 -11.76 -10.66 -22.01
N VAL A 550 -12.97 -10.58 -21.47
CA VAL A 550 -13.33 -9.71 -20.36
C VAL A 550 -14.05 -10.48 -19.28
N HIS A 551 -13.65 -10.22 -18.05
CA HIS A 551 -14.31 -10.69 -16.84
C HIS A 551 -14.77 -9.49 -16.04
N LYS A 552 -16.08 -9.36 -15.83
CA LYS A 552 -16.64 -8.42 -14.87
C LYS A 552 -16.31 -8.91 -13.46
N LEU A 553 -15.82 -8.03 -12.60
CA LEU A 553 -15.47 -8.35 -11.23
C LEU A 553 -16.59 -7.94 -10.26
N LYS A 554 -16.89 -8.81 -9.30
CA LYS A 554 -17.73 -8.52 -8.13
C LYS A 554 -16.91 -7.81 -7.05
N SER A 555 -17.60 -7.33 -6.03
CA SER A 555 -16.96 -6.67 -4.89
C SER A 555 -16.20 -7.67 -4.02
N MET A 556 -15.00 -7.30 -3.60
CA MET A 556 -14.21 -8.01 -2.60
C MET A 556 -14.75 -7.84 -1.17
N TRP A 557 -15.73 -6.93 -1.01
CA TRP A 557 -16.33 -6.57 0.28
C TRP A 557 -17.65 -7.31 0.58
N GLU A 558 -18.09 -8.21 -0.34
CA GLU A 558 -19.33 -9.00 -0.21
C GLU A 558 -19.13 -10.32 0.53
#